data_e52ac2be95fed9a600a5e038b8ac1997
#
_entry.id   e52ac2be95fed9a600a5e038b8ac1997
#
_cell.length_a   1.000
_cell.length_b   1.000
_cell.length_c   1.000
_cell.angle_alpha   90.00
_cell.angle_beta   90.00
_cell.angle_gamma   90.00
#
_symmetry.space_group_name_H-M   'P 1'
#
loop_
_entity.id
_entity.type
_entity.pdbx_description
1 polymer ?
#
loop_
_entity_poly.entity_id
_entity_poly.type
_entity_poly.pdbx_seq_one_letter_code
_entity_poly.pdbx_strand_id
1 'polypeptide(L)'
;MQLKRFPRYTQLNASDCGPTSLRIVSKFYGMNYSSEMLRRHCYISRRGVTMQGIAECAQYIGFDTIGMKMTFEQLAADGVFPCILHWNQNHFVVCYGIQSSKNGEYKIRISDPATQRLTYEKDEFVRCWIGKDAAEESTGVVLMLEPGDRFGTVKDECKANGRSMLSFARYFTPYHSMIAQLMLAMLVSSLVQMVLPFLSQAMVDQGINGRNMGIVTLILLAQLGFFVTTLLIDYVRSWI
;
A
#
# COMPACT_ATOMS: atom_id res chain seq x y z
N MET A 1 23.71 14.11 -11.50
CA MET A 1 22.93 13.05 -12.19
C MET A 1 21.52 13.62 -12.45
N GLN A 2 21.24 14.08 -13.67
CA GLN A 2 19.92 14.63 -14.00
C GLN A 2 18.95 13.47 -14.16
N LEU A 3 18.06 13.26 -13.16
CA LEU A 3 16.91 12.39 -13.31
C LEU A 3 15.99 13.03 -14.37
N LYS A 4 15.81 12.41 -15.51
CA LYS A 4 14.89 12.87 -16.58
C LYS A 4 13.46 13.11 -16.09
N ARG A 5 13.08 12.64 -14.89
CA ARG A 5 11.78 12.80 -14.27
C ARG A 5 11.89 12.72 -12.74
N PHE A 6 11.37 13.71 -11.99
CA PHE A 6 11.38 13.72 -10.53
C PHE A 6 10.69 12.46 -9.97
N PRO A 7 11.20 11.80 -8.89
CA PRO A 7 10.60 10.60 -8.32
C PRO A 7 9.15 10.82 -7.90
N ARG A 8 8.35 9.75 -7.96
CA ARG A 8 6.97 9.74 -7.49
C ARG A 8 6.69 8.43 -6.76
N TYR A 9 6.09 8.55 -5.59
CA TYR A 9 5.48 7.44 -4.86
C TYR A 9 4.11 7.89 -4.37
N THR A 10 3.15 6.95 -4.37
CA THR A 10 1.81 7.18 -3.83
C THR A 10 1.74 6.59 -2.43
N GLN A 11 1.15 7.32 -1.50
CA GLN A 11 0.91 6.84 -0.14
C GLN A 11 -0.12 5.69 -0.14
N LEU A 12 0.06 4.74 0.78
CA LEU A 12 -0.86 3.61 0.92
C LEU A 12 -2.04 3.95 1.83
N ASN A 13 -1.80 4.75 2.86
CA ASN A 13 -2.79 5.19 3.83
C ASN A 13 -2.72 6.72 3.98
N ALA A 14 -3.80 7.34 4.50
CA ALA A 14 -3.86 8.79 4.73
C ALA A 14 -2.75 9.29 5.68
N SER A 15 -2.28 8.47 6.62
CA SER A 15 -1.21 8.80 7.57
C SER A 15 0.20 8.69 7.01
N ASP A 16 0.37 8.20 5.77
CA ASP A 16 1.68 7.89 5.18
C ASP A 16 2.29 9.04 4.38
N CYS A 17 1.66 10.23 4.37
CA CYS A 17 2.13 11.36 3.59
C CYS A 17 3.57 11.76 3.94
N GLY A 18 3.94 11.82 5.22
CA GLY A 18 5.29 12.17 5.67
C GLY A 18 6.36 11.15 5.26
N PRO A 19 6.24 9.86 5.63
CA PRO A 19 7.17 8.81 5.21
C PRO A 19 7.29 8.70 3.68
N THR A 20 6.17 8.89 2.95
CA THR A 20 6.19 8.85 1.49
C THR A 20 6.89 10.08 0.90
N SER A 21 6.71 11.26 1.47
CA SER A 21 7.47 12.46 1.11
C SER A 21 8.98 12.27 1.33
N LEU A 22 9.37 11.73 2.48
CA LEU A 22 10.77 11.41 2.77
C LEU A 22 11.33 10.36 1.80
N ARG A 23 10.53 9.37 1.41
CA ARG A 23 10.90 8.38 0.40
C ARG A 23 11.15 9.00 -0.97
N ILE A 24 10.32 9.98 -1.37
CA ILE A 24 10.47 10.72 -2.63
C ILE A 24 11.80 11.49 -2.62
N VAL A 25 12.08 12.22 -1.53
CA VAL A 25 13.34 12.98 -1.36
C VAL A 25 14.55 12.04 -1.37
N SER A 26 14.51 10.95 -0.60
CA SER A 26 15.59 9.97 -0.57
C SER A 26 15.87 9.37 -1.96
N LYS A 27 14.81 9.10 -2.73
CA LYS A 27 14.95 8.58 -4.10
C LYS A 27 15.56 9.60 -5.05
N PHE A 28 15.28 10.87 -4.87
CA PHE A 28 15.90 11.94 -5.63
C PHE A 28 17.43 11.95 -5.45
N TYR A 29 17.89 11.75 -4.21
CA TYR A 29 19.32 11.63 -3.88
C TYR A 29 19.92 10.24 -4.15
N GLY A 30 19.17 9.34 -4.79
CA GLY A 30 19.69 8.04 -5.27
C GLY A 30 19.43 6.86 -4.34
N MET A 31 18.91 7.09 -3.13
CA MET A 31 18.59 6.01 -2.19
C MET A 31 17.11 5.63 -2.28
N ASN A 32 16.83 4.34 -2.19
CA ASN A 32 15.47 3.84 -2.25
C ASN A 32 15.16 3.01 -1.01
N TYR A 33 14.52 3.64 -0.03
CA TYR A 33 14.06 2.99 1.19
C TYR A 33 12.64 2.43 1.04
N SER A 34 12.34 1.35 1.76
CA SER A 34 10.99 0.77 1.80
C SER A 34 10.03 1.66 2.61
N SER A 35 8.75 1.67 2.24
CA SER A 35 7.74 2.38 3.03
C SER A 35 7.66 1.86 4.46
N GLU A 36 7.85 0.55 4.65
CA GLU A 36 7.78 -0.10 5.97
C GLU A 36 8.86 0.41 6.93
N MET A 37 10.11 0.48 6.46
CA MET A 37 11.23 1.01 7.25
C MET A 37 10.97 2.47 7.66
N LEU A 38 10.59 3.32 6.72
CA LEU A 38 10.33 4.74 7.01
C LEU A 38 9.14 4.92 7.95
N ARG A 39 8.07 4.13 7.78
CA ARG A 39 6.92 4.16 8.69
C ARG A 39 7.29 3.84 10.14
N ARG A 40 8.17 2.86 10.36
CA ARG A 40 8.62 2.47 11.71
C ARG A 40 9.40 3.60 12.38
N HIS A 41 10.24 4.31 11.65
CA HIS A 41 11.12 5.37 12.20
C HIS A 41 10.48 6.76 12.22
N CYS A 42 9.38 6.99 11.48
CA CYS A 42 8.64 8.26 11.53
C CYS A 42 7.65 8.37 12.71
N TYR A 43 7.55 7.35 13.58
CA TYR A 43 6.65 7.33 14.73
C TYR A 43 5.19 7.71 14.39
N ILE A 44 4.60 7.00 13.44
CA ILE A 44 3.23 7.28 12.98
C ILE A 44 2.23 7.01 14.09
N SER A 45 1.45 8.03 14.45
CA SER A 45 0.34 7.94 15.40
C SER A 45 -1.00 7.78 14.67
N ARG A 46 -2.09 7.58 15.45
CA ARG A 46 -3.46 7.59 14.90
C ARG A 46 -3.85 8.92 14.23
N ARG A 47 -3.18 10.02 14.58
CA ARG A 47 -3.38 11.36 14.01
C ARG A 47 -2.46 11.65 12.81
N GLY A 48 -1.67 10.67 12.38
CA GLY A 48 -0.67 10.81 11.34
C GLY A 48 0.75 10.98 11.90
N VAL A 49 1.63 11.57 11.10
CA VAL A 49 3.03 11.85 11.44
C VAL A 49 3.21 13.35 11.74
N THR A 50 4.17 13.67 12.59
CA THR A 50 4.58 15.06 12.86
C THR A 50 5.79 15.43 12.01
N MET A 51 6.01 16.74 11.78
CA MET A 51 7.21 17.23 11.09
C MET A 51 8.49 16.78 11.83
N GLN A 52 8.46 16.77 13.16
CA GLN A 52 9.57 16.27 13.98
C GLN A 52 9.84 14.78 13.72
N GLY A 53 8.81 13.93 13.69
CA GLY A 53 8.98 12.50 13.38
C GLY A 53 9.55 12.26 11.98
N ILE A 54 9.21 13.11 11.00
CA ILE A 54 9.83 13.06 9.67
C ILE A 54 11.31 13.48 9.75
N ALA A 55 11.63 14.54 10.50
CA ALA A 55 13.01 15.01 10.67
C ALA A 55 13.89 13.97 11.37
N GLU A 56 13.41 13.36 12.46
CA GLU A 56 14.12 12.29 13.17
C GLU A 56 14.37 11.07 12.27
N CYS A 57 13.38 10.67 11.49
CA CYS A 57 13.55 9.59 10.50
C CYS A 57 14.55 9.97 9.39
N ALA A 58 14.53 11.22 8.92
CA ALA A 58 15.48 11.73 7.95
C ALA A 58 16.92 11.72 8.49
N GLN A 59 17.11 12.17 9.73
CA GLN A 59 18.40 12.11 10.43
C GLN A 59 18.88 10.66 10.64
N TYR A 60 17.97 9.76 10.98
CA TYR A 60 18.29 8.33 11.09
C TYR A 60 18.87 7.76 9.80
N ILE A 61 18.31 8.10 8.65
CA ILE A 61 18.82 7.65 7.35
C ILE A 61 19.99 8.49 6.79
N GLY A 62 20.44 9.47 7.58
CA GLY A 62 21.67 10.23 7.34
C GLY A 62 21.49 11.56 6.62
N PHE A 63 20.29 12.15 6.60
CA PHE A 63 20.10 13.54 6.20
C PHE A 63 20.44 14.49 7.33
N ASP A 64 21.03 15.62 6.99
CA ASP A 64 21.01 16.82 7.82
C ASP A 64 19.70 17.55 7.57
N THR A 65 19.00 17.94 8.66
CA THR A 65 17.64 18.48 8.57
C THR A 65 17.52 19.80 9.31
N ILE A 66 16.85 20.76 8.70
CA ILE A 66 16.52 22.05 9.30
C ILE A 66 15.02 22.29 9.12
N GLY A 67 14.28 22.28 10.22
CA GLY A 67 12.86 22.64 10.27
C GLY A 67 12.70 24.11 10.65
N MET A 68 12.02 24.90 9.82
CA MET A 68 11.81 26.33 10.10
C MET A 68 10.49 26.84 9.54
N LYS A 69 10.14 28.05 9.94
CA LYS A 69 9.05 28.84 9.33
C LYS A 69 9.66 29.88 8.42
N MET A 70 9.12 29.98 7.21
CA MET A 70 9.59 30.92 6.18
C MET A 70 8.42 31.58 5.50
N THR A 71 8.64 32.81 4.99
CA THR A 71 7.75 33.45 4.03
C THR A 71 7.95 32.82 2.63
N PHE A 72 7.06 33.10 1.70
CA PHE A 72 7.22 32.62 0.32
C PHE A 72 8.49 33.17 -0.34
N GLU A 73 8.81 34.44 -0.10
CA GLU A 73 9.98 35.11 -0.64
C GLU A 73 11.28 34.49 -0.14
N GLN A 74 11.33 34.17 1.17
CA GLN A 74 12.47 33.47 1.77
C GLN A 74 12.62 32.06 1.19
N LEU A 75 11.51 31.31 1.04
CA LEU A 75 11.56 30.00 0.44
C LEU A 75 12.03 30.04 -1.02
N ALA A 76 11.64 31.07 -1.76
CA ALA A 76 12.03 31.22 -3.16
C ALA A 76 13.50 31.63 -3.33
N ALA A 77 14.06 32.42 -2.37
CA ALA A 77 15.44 32.90 -2.38
C ALA A 77 16.42 31.88 -1.79
N ASP A 78 16.11 31.35 -0.62
CA ASP A 78 17.06 30.57 0.21
C ASP A 78 16.66 29.08 0.33
N GLY A 79 15.56 28.66 -0.26
CA GLY A 79 15.06 27.29 -0.15
C GLY A 79 15.98 26.25 -0.79
N VAL A 80 16.30 25.21 -0.01
CA VAL A 80 17.02 24.03 -0.51
C VAL A 80 15.99 23.00 -1.03
N PHE A 81 16.09 22.65 -2.31
CA PHE A 81 15.16 21.73 -2.96
C PHE A 81 15.81 20.37 -3.28
N PRO A 82 15.08 19.26 -3.11
CA PRO A 82 13.70 19.15 -2.66
C PRO A 82 13.54 19.31 -1.14
N CYS A 83 12.48 19.98 -0.72
CA CYS A 83 12.11 20.14 0.70
C CYS A 83 10.69 19.62 0.97
N ILE A 84 10.37 19.33 2.23
CA ILE A 84 9.05 18.86 2.67
C ILE A 84 8.31 20.03 3.29
N LEU A 85 7.07 20.26 2.83
CA LEU A 85 6.19 21.33 3.29
C LEU A 85 5.02 20.76 4.07
N HIS A 86 4.60 21.47 5.14
CA HIS A 86 3.36 21.20 5.84
C HIS A 86 2.21 21.88 5.09
N TRP A 87 1.32 21.08 4.50
CA TRP A 87 0.34 21.46 3.52
C TRP A 87 -1.07 21.37 4.09
N ASN A 88 -1.91 22.38 3.84
CA ASN A 88 -3.30 22.43 4.31
C ASN A 88 -3.48 22.04 5.80
N GLN A 89 -2.50 22.36 6.67
CA GLN A 89 -2.50 22.10 8.12
C GLN A 89 -2.50 20.61 8.54
N ASN A 90 -2.61 19.66 7.63
CA ASN A 90 -2.76 18.23 7.94
C ASN A 90 -2.08 17.26 6.97
N HIS A 91 -1.33 17.78 6.01
CA HIS A 91 -0.70 16.97 4.96
C HIS A 91 0.77 17.34 4.76
N PHE A 92 1.57 16.46 4.16
CA PHE A 92 2.96 16.71 3.80
C PHE A 92 3.17 16.45 2.31
N VAL A 93 3.80 17.42 1.65
CA VAL A 93 4.12 17.36 0.23
C VAL A 93 5.60 17.71 0.01
N VAL A 94 6.14 17.34 -1.15
CA VAL A 94 7.52 17.66 -1.53
C VAL A 94 7.51 18.79 -2.55
N CYS A 95 8.10 19.92 -2.19
CA CYS A 95 8.44 20.97 -3.14
C CYS A 95 9.82 20.64 -3.74
N TYR A 96 9.88 20.53 -5.08
CA TYR A 96 11.13 20.18 -5.76
C TYR A 96 11.65 21.27 -6.70
N GLY A 97 11.07 22.44 -6.65
CA GLY A 97 11.62 23.61 -7.35
C GLY A 97 10.60 24.72 -7.52
N ILE A 98 11.11 25.93 -7.45
CA ILE A 98 10.40 27.18 -7.73
C ILE A 98 11.10 27.83 -8.94
N GLN A 99 10.33 28.17 -9.95
CA GLN A 99 10.82 28.87 -11.14
C GLN A 99 10.12 30.22 -11.26
N SER A 100 10.90 31.28 -11.33
CA SER A 100 10.40 32.60 -11.68
C SER A 100 10.46 32.81 -13.19
N SER A 101 9.36 33.27 -13.78
CA SER A 101 9.31 33.71 -15.17
C SER A 101 9.81 35.14 -15.31
N LYS A 102 10.24 35.53 -16.50
CA LYS A 102 10.64 36.91 -16.80
C LYS A 102 9.50 37.95 -16.57
N ASN A 103 8.27 37.47 -16.52
CA ASN A 103 7.07 38.30 -16.25
C ASN A 103 6.73 38.44 -14.76
N GLY A 104 7.57 37.95 -13.83
CA GLY A 104 7.30 37.96 -12.40
C GLY A 104 6.36 36.85 -11.91
N GLU A 105 5.91 35.97 -12.79
CA GLU A 105 5.10 34.80 -12.42
C GLU A 105 5.98 33.67 -11.85
N TYR A 106 5.51 33.06 -10.76
CA TYR A 106 6.17 31.92 -10.15
C TYR A 106 5.47 30.62 -10.52
N LYS A 107 6.24 29.59 -10.91
CA LYS A 107 5.76 28.22 -11.09
C LYS A 107 6.41 27.32 -10.06
N ILE A 108 5.60 26.85 -9.11
CA ILE A 108 6.03 26.01 -7.99
C ILE A 108 5.68 24.57 -8.29
N ARG A 109 6.68 23.71 -8.26
CA ARG A 109 6.53 22.28 -8.56
C ARG A 109 6.43 21.47 -7.29
N ILE A 110 5.31 20.78 -7.13
CA ILE A 110 4.98 19.96 -5.97
C ILE A 110 4.83 18.50 -6.40
N SER A 111 5.37 17.59 -5.61
CA SER A 111 5.05 16.16 -5.66
C SER A 111 4.22 15.80 -4.44
N ASP A 112 2.94 15.57 -4.66
CA ASP A 112 1.99 15.21 -3.62
C ASP A 112 1.88 13.68 -3.54
N PRO A 113 2.19 13.06 -2.37
CA PRO A 113 2.03 11.63 -2.16
C PRO A 113 0.60 11.11 -2.31
N ALA A 114 -0.40 11.96 -2.08
CA ALA A 114 -1.81 11.56 -2.17
C ALA A 114 -2.32 11.52 -3.61
N THR A 115 -1.81 12.40 -4.47
CA THR A 115 -2.33 12.56 -5.83
C THR A 115 -1.26 12.35 -6.90
N GLN A 116 -0.56 13.42 -7.26
CA GLN A 116 0.43 13.41 -8.33
C GLN A 116 1.40 14.59 -8.25
N ARG A 117 2.17 14.80 -9.30
CA ARG A 117 2.98 16.00 -9.47
C ARG A 117 2.10 17.12 -10.01
N LEU A 118 2.09 18.22 -9.32
CA LEU A 118 1.30 19.41 -9.62
C LEU A 118 2.22 20.60 -9.77
N THR A 119 1.77 21.59 -10.52
CA THR A 119 2.43 22.90 -10.62
C THR A 119 1.43 23.94 -10.18
N TYR A 120 1.84 24.75 -9.21
CA TYR A 120 1.02 25.79 -8.61
C TYR A 120 1.53 27.17 -9.03
N GLU A 121 0.63 28.15 -9.11
CA GLU A 121 0.95 29.56 -9.14
C GLU A 121 1.15 30.08 -7.70
N LYS A 122 1.80 31.23 -7.56
CA LYS A 122 2.17 31.80 -6.25
C LYS A 122 0.97 31.87 -5.30
N ASP A 123 -0.12 32.45 -5.72
CA ASP A 123 -1.28 32.76 -4.85
C ASP A 123 -1.96 31.46 -4.36
N GLU A 124 -2.09 30.49 -5.24
CA GLU A 124 -2.64 29.18 -4.88
C GLU A 124 -1.71 28.40 -3.95
N PHE A 125 -0.41 28.44 -4.21
CA PHE A 125 0.61 27.81 -3.37
C PHE A 125 0.60 28.41 -1.96
N VAL A 126 0.65 29.72 -1.82
CA VAL A 126 0.65 30.43 -0.53
C VAL A 126 -0.61 30.08 0.26
N ARG A 127 -1.77 30.08 -0.38
CA ARG A 127 -3.05 29.69 0.24
C ARG A 127 -3.05 28.27 0.79
N CYS A 128 -2.46 27.34 0.08
CA CYS A 128 -2.39 25.95 0.52
C CYS A 128 -1.29 25.70 1.57
N TRP A 129 -0.16 26.40 1.47
CA TRP A 129 0.97 26.22 2.36
C TRP A 129 0.86 27.01 3.66
N ILE A 130 0.44 28.26 3.60
CA ILE A 130 0.36 29.17 4.74
C ILE A 130 -1.06 29.26 5.30
N GLY A 131 -2.08 29.34 4.43
CA GLY A 131 -3.49 29.42 4.80
C GLY A 131 -4.25 30.49 4.01
N LYS A 132 -5.58 30.52 4.18
CA LYS A 132 -6.47 31.42 3.42
C LYS A 132 -6.32 32.91 3.79
N ASP A 133 -5.93 33.18 5.03
CA ASP A 133 -5.78 34.55 5.57
C ASP A 133 -4.30 34.99 5.59
N ALA A 134 -3.50 34.48 4.66
CA ALA A 134 -2.07 34.77 4.60
C ALA A 134 -1.85 36.26 4.21
N ALA A 135 -1.31 37.03 5.16
CA ALA A 135 -0.71 38.33 4.90
C ALA A 135 0.69 38.17 4.29
N GLU A 136 1.27 39.22 3.72
CA GLU A 136 2.60 39.17 3.08
C GLU A 136 3.71 38.65 4.00
N GLU A 137 3.61 38.88 5.33
CA GLU A 137 4.56 38.39 6.32
C GLU A 137 4.21 37.01 6.91
N SER A 138 3.15 36.38 6.45
CA SER A 138 2.75 35.05 6.96
C SER A 138 3.74 33.98 6.57
N THR A 139 4.02 33.04 7.51
CA THR A 139 5.04 32.01 7.36
C THR A 139 4.44 30.61 7.28
N GLY A 140 4.96 29.80 6.38
CA GLY A 140 4.66 28.36 6.32
C GLY A 140 5.80 27.52 6.89
N VAL A 141 5.46 26.29 7.29
CA VAL A 141 6.44 25.33 7.86
C VAL A 141 7.12 24.54 6.76
N VAL A 142 8.45 24.51 6.78
CA VAL A 142 9.29 23.77 5.83
C VAL A 142 10.31 22.91 6.58
N LEU A 143 10.57 21.73 6.04
CA LEU A 143 11.70 20.88 6.42
C LEU A 143 12.65 20.77 5.23
N MET A 144 13.83 21.38 5.36
CA MET A 144 14.92 21.25 4.40
C MET A 144 15.74 20.01 4.73
N LEU A 145 16.21 19.31 3.71
CA LEU A 145 16.96 18.08 3.82
C LEU A 145 18.15 18.12 2.88
N GLU A 146 19.34 17.92 3.43
CA GLU A 146 20.56 17.76 2.67
C GLU A 146 21.21 16.42 3.01
N PRO A 147 21.79 15.69 2.04
CA PRO A 147 22.49 14.47 2.34
C PRO A 147 23.73 14.74 3.19
N GLY A 148 23.74 14.22 4.43
CA GLY A 148 24.91 14.27 5.30
C GLY A 148 25.90 13.13 4.99
N ASP A 149 27.04 13.10 5.73
CA ASP A 149 28.11 12.10 5.52
C ASP A 149 27.66 10.66 5.70
N ARG A 150 26.61 10.43 6.49
CA ARG A 150 26.05 9.09 6.75
C ARG A 150 24.92 8.71 5.80
N PHE A 151 24.55 9.57 4.85
CA PHE A 151 23.46 9.28 3.93
C PHE A 151 23.78 8.05 3.06
N GLY A 152 22.86 7.09 3.04
CA GLY A 152 23.03 5.85 2.27
C GLY A 152 23.81 4.75 2.99
N THR A 153 24.34 4.97 4.20
CA THR A 153 25.02 3.92 4.99
C THR A 153 24.04 2.99 5.67
N VAL A 154 22.84 3.48 6.00
CA VAL A 154 21.78 2.69 6.62
C VAL A 154 21.19 1.71 5.63
N LYS A 155 21.30 0.42 5.94
CA LYS A 155 20.70 -0.65 5.14
C LYS A 155 19.21 -0.74 5.43
N ASP A 156 18.42 -0.85 4.38
CA ASP A 156 16.98 -1.09 4.48
C ASP A 156 16.72 -2.57 4.83
N GLU A 157 16.53 -2.84 6.11
CA GLU A 157 16.28 -4.20 6.62
C GLU A 157 14.98 -4.82 6.04
N CYS A 158 14.01 -3.98 5.68
CA CYS A 158 12.76 -4.43 5.10
C CYS A 158 12.89 -4.83 3.62
N LYS A 159 13.93 -4.34 2.92
CA LYS A 159 14.23 -4.77 1.54
C LYS A 159 14.76 -6.19 1.44
N ALA A 160 15.42 -6.69 2.46
CA ALA A 160 15.94 -8.06 2.49
C ALA A 160 14.79 -9.09 2.44
N ASN A 161 13.59 -8.71 2.87
CA ASN A 161 12.38 -9.54 2.85
C ASN A 161 11.58 -9.46 1.54
N GLY A 162 12.04 -8.74 0.53
CA GLY A 162 11.39 -8.59 -0.79
C GLY A 162 11.32 -9.86 -1.66
N ARG A 163 11.60 -11.03 -1.11
CA ARG A 163 11.28 -12.34 -1.72
C ARG A 163 9.86 -12.77 -1.33
N SER A 164 8.93 -11.93 -1.65
CA SER A 164 7.61 -11.84 -1.09
C SER A 164 6.69 -13.06 -1.30
N MET A 165 6.68 -13.71 -2.44
CA MET A 165 5.75 -14.84 -2.67
C MET A 165 6.28 -16.20 -2.17
N LEU A 166 7.58 -16.45 -2.31
CA LEU A 166 8.18 -17.68 -1.77
C LEU A 166 8.27 -17.69 -0.24
N SER A 167 8.34 -16.52 0.40
CA SER A 167 8.29 -16.41 1.86
C SER A 167 6.89 -16.74 2.40
N PHE A 168 5.83 -16.43 1.66
CA PHE A 168 4.47 -16.87 2.00
C PHE A 168 4.34 -18.40 1.92
N ALA A 169 4.92 -19.03 0.90
CA ALA A 169 4.92 -20.48 0.79
C ALA A 169 5.58 -21.17 2.00
N ARG A 170 6.62 -20.54 2.59
CA ARG A 170 7.26 -21.04 3.80
C ARG A 170 6.37 -20.97 5.05
N TYR A 171 5.39 -20.08 5.09
CA TYR A 171 4.40 -20.02 6.18
C TYR A 171 3.41 -21.19 6.15
N PHE A 172 3.20 -21.81 4.98
CA PHE A 172 2.33 -22.97 4.81
C PHE A 172 3.03 -24.29 5.10
N THR A 173 4.37 -24.30 5.20
CA THR A 173 5.11 -25.55 5.45
C THR A 173 4.72 -26.27 6.74
N PRO A 174 4.44 -25.63 7.89
CA PRO A 174 3.99 -26.35 9.09
C PRO A 174 2.56 -26.92 8.95
N TYR A 175 1.75 -26.40 8.01
CA TYR A 175 0.35 -26.79 7.81
C TYR A 175 0.13 -27.71 6.60
N HIS A 176 1.21 -28.25 6.01
CA HIS A 176 1.11 -29.08 4.80
C HIS A 176 0.17 -30.29 4.96
N SER A 177 0.12 -30.91 6.16
CA SER A 177 -0.78 -32.03 6.45
C SER A 177 -2.26 -31.61 6.42
N MET A 178 -2.59 -30.48 7.05
CA MET A 178 -3.96 -29.93 7.03
C MET A 178 -4.39 -29.52 5.62
N ILE A 179 -3.48 -28.91 4.87
CA ILE A 179 -3.74 -28.51 3.48
C ILE A 179 -3.96 -29.75 2.61
N ALA A 180 -3.15 -30.80 2.79
CA ALA A 180 -3.31 -32.05 2.08
C ALA A 180 -4.65 -32.73 2.40
N GLN A 181 -5.08 -32.74 3.66
CA GLN A 181 -6.39 -33.26 4.07
C GLN A 181 -7.55 -32.47 3.44
N LEU A 182 -7.47 -31.14 3.43
CA LEU A 182 -8.47 -30.27 2.79
C LEU A 182 -8.54 -30.54 1.28
N MET A 183 -7.39 -30.63 0.61
CA MET A 183 -7.34 -30.93 -0.83
C MET A 183 -7.91 -32.31 -1.14
N LEU A 184 -7.60 -33.33 -0.32
CA LEU A 184 -8.15 -34.68 -0.47
C LEU A 184 -9.67 -34.68 -0.27
N ALA A 185 -10.16 -34.01 0.77
CA ALA A 185 -11.60 -33.90 1.04
C ALA A 185 -12.35 -33.19 -0.11
N MET A 186 -11.78 -32.13 -0.68
CA MET A 186 -12.33 -31.45 -1.85
C MET A 186 -12.38 -32.36 -3.07
N LEU A 187 -11.33 -33.15 -3.31
CA LEU A 187 -11.25 -34.08 -4.42
C LEU A 187 -12.29 -35.20 -4.29
N VAL A 188 -12.42 -35.79 -3.11
CA VAL A 188 -13.44 -36.82 -2.83
C VAL A 188 -14.85 -36.25 -2.99
N SER A 189 -15.13 -35.07 -2.42
CA SER A 189 -16.43 -34.41 -2.57
C SER A 189 -16.78 -34.14 -4.04
N SER A 190 -15.80 -33.69 -4.85
CA SER A 190 -15.99 -33.43 -6.27
C SER A 190 -16.32 -34.73 -7.05
N LEU A 191 -15.63 -35.83 -6.75
CA LEU A 191 -15.90 -37.14 -7.37
C LEU A 191 -17.28 -37.65 -7.04
N VAL A 192 -17.72 -37.54 -5.77
CA VAL A 192 -19.07 -37.93 -5.34
C VAL A 192 -20.13 -37.09 -6.06
N GLN A 193 -19.94 -35.78 -6.16
CA GLN A 193 -20.87 -34.89 -6.86
C GLN A 193 -20.97 -35.19 -8.38
N MET A 194 -19.91 -35.69 -9.00
CA MET A 194 -19.92 -36.07 -10.40
C MET A 194 -20.79 -37.33 -10.68
N VAL A 195 -21.01 -38.19 -9.67
CA VAL A 195 -21.84 -39.40 -9.81
C VAL A 195 -23.35 -39.06 -9.79
N LEU A 196 -23.77 -38.02 -9.07
CA LEU A 196 -25.19 -37.67 -8.92
C LEU A 196 -25.95 -37.45 -10.24
N PRO A 197 -25.42 -36.70 -11.23
CA PRO A 197 -26.09 -36.55 -12.51
C PRO A 197 -26.34 -37.88 -13.23
N PHE A 198 -25.38 -38.83 -13.18
CA PHE A 198 -25.53 -40.14 -13.82
C PHE A 198 -26.61 -41.00 -13.12
N LEU A 199 -26.70 -40.93 -11.77
CA LEU A 199 -27.79 -41.57 -11.06
C LEU A 199 -29.15 -40.97 -11.40
N SER A 200 -29.22 -39.65 -11.56
CA SER A 200 -30.48 -39.00 -11.98
C SER A 200 -30.88 -39.37 -13.38
N GLN A 201 -29.96 -39.48 -14.31
CA GLN A 201 -30.21 -39.96 -15.66
C GLN A 201 -30.70 -41.44 -15.67
N ALA A 202 -30.01 -42.31 -14.91
CA ALA A 202 -30.37 -43.72 -14.80
C ALA A 202 -31.77 -43.91 -14.18
N MET A 203 -32.18 -43.01 -13.23
CA MET A 203 -33.51 -43.03 -12.65
C MET A 203 -34.58 -42.73 -13.71
N VAL A 204 -34.34 -41.78 -14.61
CA VAL A 204 -35.28 -41.46 -15.68
C VAL A 204 -35.32 -42.60 -16.72
N ASP A 205 -34.16 -43.07 -17.19
CA ASP A 205 -34.09 -44.01 -18.28
C ASP A 205 -34.56 -45.43 -17.91
N GLN A 206 -34.12 -45.94 -16.74
CA GLN A 206 -34.41 -47.34 -16.33
C GLN A 206 -35.58 -47.38 -15.34
N GLY A 207 -35.78 -46.36 -14.52
CA GLY A 207 -36.84 -46.28 -13.53
C GLY A 207 -38.18 -45.88 -14.13
N ILE A 208 -38.25 -44.66 -14.68
CA ILE A 208 -39.51 -44.08 -15.15
C ILE A 208 -39.90 -44.69 -16.49
N ASN A 209 -39.00 -44.64 -17.49
CA ASN A 209 -39.28 -45.17 -18.84
C ASN A 209 -39.45 -46.71 -18.81
N GLY A 210 -38.67 -47.39 -17.94
CA GLY A 210 -38.77 -48.85 -17.76
C GLY A 210 -39.93 -49.30 -16.87
N ARG A 211 -40.74 -48.39 -16.32
CA ARG A 211 -41.85 -48.63 -15.37
C ARG A 211 -41.49 -49.58 -14.22
N ASN A 212 -40.25 -49.54 -13.74
CA ASN A 212 -39.75 -50.41 -12.70
C ASN A 212 -39.58 -49.63 -11.40
N MET A 213 -40.59 -49.66 -10.51
CA MET A 213 -40.58 -48.95 -9.23
C MET A 213 -39.47 -49.40 -8.26
N GLY A 214 -39.01 -50.65 -8.40
CA GLY A 214 -37.91 -51.17 -7.57
C GLY A 214 -36.59 -50.45 -7.87
N ILE A 215 -36.30 -50.21 -9.15
CA ILE A 215 -35.11 -49.43 -9.58
C ILE A 215 -35.17 -48.00 -9.10
N VAL A 216 -36.36 -47.37 -9.23
CA VAL A 216 -36.55 -45.96 -8.74
C VAL A 216 -36.24 -45.86 -7.22
N THR A 217 -36.78 -46.80 -6.44
CA THR A 217 -36.53 -46.82 -4.97
C THR A 217 -35.08 -47.04 -4.65
N LEU A 218 -34.40 -47.97 -5.35
CA LEU A 218 -32.99 -48.26 -5.14
C LEU A 218 -32.09 -47.03 -5.45
N ILE A 219 -32.34 -46.32 -6.55
CA ILE A 219 -31.59 -45.14 -6.94
C ILE A 219 -31.84 -43.99 -5.95
N LEU A 220 -33.10 -43.78 -5.48
CA LEU A 220 -33.40 -42.81 -4.45
C LEU A 220 -32.64 -43.08 -3.14
N LEU A 221 -32.58 -44.31 -2.69
CA LEU A 221 -31.81 -44.70 -1.51
C LEU A 221 -30.31 -44.48 -1.70
N ALA A 222 -29.79 -44.78 -2.88
CA ALA A 222 -28.39 -44.47 -3.22
C ALA A 222 -28.09 -42.96 -3.21
N GLN A 223 -28.95 -42.16 -3.81
CA GLN A 223 -28.83 -40.66 -3.78
C GLN A 223 -28.89 -40.14 -2.36
N LEU A 224 -29.80 -40.62 -1.52
CA LEU A 224 -29.88 -40.27 -0.11
C LEU A 224 -28.56 -40.61 0.63
N GLY A 225 -28.01 -41.79 0.39
CA GLY A 225 -26.71 -42.20 0.95
C GLY A 225 -25.57 -41.28 0.55
N PHE A 226 -25.50 -40.89 -0.73
CA PHE A 226 -24.52 -39.93 -1.22
C PHE A 226 -24.71 -38.55 -0.60
N PHE A 227 -25.93 -38.08 -0.44
CA PHE A 227 -26.24 -36.81 0.21
C PHE A 227 -25.77 -36.79 1.67
N VAL A 228 -26.07 -37.83 2.45
CA VAL A 228 -25.61 -37.96 3.84
C VAL A 228 -24.07 -38.01 3.90
N THR A 229 -23.43 -38.74 2.99
CA THR A 229 -21.97 -38.83 2.92
C THR A 229 -21.36 -37.43 2.64
N THR A 230 -21.94 -36.66 1.73
CA THR A 230 -21.48 -35.29 1.44
C THR A 230 -21.62 -34.38 2.65
N LEU A 231 -22.75 -34.44 3.38
CA LEU A 231 -22.94 -33.68 4.62
C LEU A 231 -21.91 -34.04 5.69
N LEU A 232 -21.57 -35.31 5.85
CA LEU A 232 -20.55 -35.74 6.79
C LEU A 232 -19.17 -35.22 6.41
N ILE A 233 -18.81 -35.26 5.14
CA ILE A 233 -17.54 -34.72 4.65
C ILE A 233 -17.47 -33.21 4.89
N ASP A 234 -18.51 -32.46 4.59
CA ASP A 234 -18.57 -31.00 4.81
C ASP A 234 -18.54 -30.65 6.30
N TYR A 235 -19.18 -31.45 7.14
CA TYR A 235 -19.11 -31.30 8.60
C TYR A 235 -17.69 -31.49 9.13
N VAL A 236 -17.00 -32.58 8.72
CA VAL A 236 -15.60 -32.82 9.11
C VAL A 236 -14.71 -31.71 8.62
N ARG A 237 -14.92 -31.24 7.39
CA ARG A 237 -14.16 -30.12 6.79
C ARG A 237 -14.35 -28.82 7.55
N SER A 238 -15.53 -28.57 8.11
CA SER A 238 -15.82 -27.37 8.91
C SER A 238 -15.13 -27.39 10.30
N TRP A 239 -14.68 -28.58 10.74
CA TRP A 239 -13.96 -28.75 12.02
C TRP A 239 -12.43 -28.67 11.89
N ILE A 240 -11.90 -28.76 10.69
CA ILE A 240 -10.47 -28.64 10.36
C ILE A 240 -10.12 -27.20 10.02
#